data_284a6ec750c6c71f68db405a7140a2b9
#
_entry.id   284a6ec750c6c71f68db405a7140a2b9
#
_cell.length_a   1.000
_cell.length_b   1.000
_cell.length_c   1.000
_cell.angle_alpha   90.00
_cell.angle_beta   90.00
_cell.angle_gamma   90.00
#
_symmetry.space_group_name_H-M   'P 1'
#
loop_
_entity.id
_entity.type
_entity.pdbx_description
1 polymer ?
#
loop_
_entity_poly.entity_id
_entity_poly.type
_entity_poly.pdbx_seq_one_letter_code
_entity_poly.pdbx_strand_id
1 'polypeptide(L)'
;SGDGITVYFNTYVLAPYASGEQAVSLSFIEYPELIRKQYQKHSDQWAIPIAEDEMCLVDLDGDGAEEEISYSADRDEYDYADSIVIHCDGNSYDTAMFMDSDYYGGCGYSASGYLVRTQNGKTWLYLETMGEGDGKYLQIFELMKNDVRFVTADYLGIDPNQPFDPESFVLSKRFDILGTYEAYKKFHVEEDGIPKTEDLLWTIVSTYTDWKVELTSSIDMELSVREANTKRGSGQKETLPAGTHFVLLKTDGEAYAEAILDDGRICEFELEHPSEEEWEGRINGVSISDCFEY
;
A
#
# COMPACT_ATOMS: atom_id res chain seq x y z
N SER A 1 -12.02 -35.14 -19.54
CA SER A 1 -11.96 -33.67 -19.69
C SER A 1 -12.68 -33.08 -18.50
N GLY A 2 -11.91 -32.77 -17.46
CA GLY A 2 -12.42 -32.08 -16.30
C GLY A 2 -12.14 -30.61 -16.49
N ASP A 3 -13.14 -29.78 -16.32
CA ASP A 3 -13.00 -28.34 -16.29
C ASP A 3 -12.23 -27.94 -15.01
N GLY A 4 -10.90 -27.91 -15.14
CA GLY A 4 -10.04 -27.49 -14.05
C GLY A 4 -10.06 -25.98 -13.90
N ILE A 5 -10.25 -25.48 -12.68
CA ILE A 5 -10.02 -24.08 -12.36
C ILE A 5 -8.52 -23.92 -12.17
N THR A 6 -7.89 -23.10 -13.01
CA THR A 6 -6.49 -22.73 -12.87
C THR A 6 -6.46 -21.41 -12.10
N VAL A 7 -5.86 -21.43 -10.93
CA VAL A 7 -5.68 -20.23 -10.10
C VAL A 7 -4.23 -19.80 -10.23
N TYR A 8 -4.01 -18.55 -10.63
CA TYR A 8 -2.69 -17.97 -10.76
C TYR A 8 -2.36 -17.19 -9.50
N PHE A 9 -1.25 -17.55 -8.84
CA PHE A 9 -0.68 -16.75 -7.74
C PHE A 9 0.70 -16.28 -8.18
N ASN A 10 0.85 -15.02 -8.46
CA ASN A 10 2.10 -14.45 -8.97
C ASN A 10 2.62 -15.26 -10.17
N THR A 11 3.76 -15.89 -10.05
CA THR A 11 4.37 -16.75 -11.08
C THR A 11 4.01 -18.24 -10.96
N TYR A 12 3.04 -18.63 -10.12
CA TYR A 12 2.72 -20.02 -9.86
C TYR A 12 1.36 -20.43 -10.46
N VAL A 13 1.35 -21.52 -11.19
CA VAL A 13 0.13 -22.17 -11.65
C VAL A 13 -0.15 -23.37 -10.75
N LEU A 14 -1.24 -23.32 -9.98
CA LEU A 14 -1.72 -24.49 -9.23
C LEU A 14 -2.67 -25.27 -10.12
N ALA A 15 -2.26 -26.46 -10.55
CA ALA A 15 -3.17 -27.39 -11.22
C ALA A 15 -4.20 -27.92 -10.21
N PRO A 16 -5.47 -28.16 -10.63
CA PRO A 16 -6.50 -28.66 -9.74
C PRO A 16 -6.12 -30.04 -9.18
N TYR A 17 -6.41 -30.20 -7.89
CA TYR A 17 -6.21 -31.47 -7.19
C TYR A 17 -7.19 -32.53 -7.73
N ALA A 18 -6.67 -33.52 -8.44
CA ALA A 18 -7.46 -34.69 -8.76
C ALA A 18 -7.46 -35.62 -7.55
N SER A 19 -8.62 -35.95 -7.02
CA SER A 19 -8.80 -36.85 -5.89
C SER A 19 -8.16 -38.21 -6.16
N GLY A 20 -7.06 -38.51 -5.50
CA GLY A 20 -6.37 -39.78 -5.57
C GLY A 20 -4.88 -39.58 -5.45
N GLU A 21 -4.20 -40.35 -4.65
CA GLU A 21 -2.83 -40.39 -4.17
C GLU A 21 -1.69 -40.06 -5.17
N GLN A 22 -1.79 -39.01 -5.96
CA GLN A 22 -0.70 -38.55 -6.81
C GLN A 22 -0.11 -37.24 -6.27
N ALA A 23 1.20 -37.26 -6.10
CA ALA A 23 1.96 -36.07 -5.77
C ALA A 23 1.69 -34.98 -6.81
N VAL A 24 1.25 -33.81 -6.35
CA VAL A 24 1.13 -32.61 -7.20
C VAL A 24 2.55 -32.20 -7.57
N SER A 25 2.94 -32.39 -8.81
CA SER A 25 4.14 -31.77 -9.33
C SER A 25 3.81 -30.31 -9.60
N LEU A 26 4.39 -29.38 -8.83
CA LEU A 26 4.41 -27.96 -9.17
C LEU A 26 5.36 -27.80 -10.36
N SER A 27 4.83 -27.60 -11.54
CA SER A 27 5.60 -27.15 -12.68
C SER A 27 5.61 -25.63 -12.67
N PHE A 28 6.75 -25.01 -12.51
CA PHE A 28 6.94 -23.60 -12.73
C PHE A 28 6.84 -23.37 -14.24
N ILE A 29 5.82 -22.65 -14.67
CA ILE A 29 5.73 -22.17 -16.04
C ILE A 29 6.21 -20.73 -16.02
N GLU A 30 7.47 -20.53 -16.41
CA GLU A 30 7.99 -19.22 -16.76
C GLU A 30 7.32 -18.76 -18.06
N TYR A 31 6.13 -18.16 -17.97
CA TYR A 31 5.53 -17.41 -19.08
C TYR A 31 4.99 -16.06 -18.60
N PRO A 32 5.86 -15.16 -18.11
CA PRO A 32 5.45 -13.79 -17.75
C PRO A 32 4.77 -13.07 -18.92
N GLU A 33 5.31 -13.24 -20.13
CA GLU A 33 4.79 -12.63 -21.35
C GLU A 33 3.38 -13.11 -21.74
N LEU A 34 3.04 -14.36 -21.50
CA LEU A 34 1.72 -14.89 -21.89
C LEU A 34 0.63 -14.39 -20.95
N ILE A 35 0.94 -14.25 -19.68
CA ILE A 35 0.04 -13.67 -18.67
C ILE A 35 -0.16 -12.19 -18.96
N ARG A 36 0.90 -11.44 -19.25
CA ARG A 36 0.85 -10.02 -19.62
C ARG A 36 0.01 -9.77 -20.85
N LYS A 37 0.21 -10.54 -21.93
CA LYS A 37 -0.60 -10.44 -23.16
C LYS A 37 -2.08 -10.79 -22.93
N GLN A 38 -2.43 -11.59 -21.94
CA GLN A 38 -3.83 -11.86 -21.57
C GLN A 38 -4.45 -10.67 -20.81
N TYR A 39 -3.73 -10.05 -19.89
CA TYR A 39 -4.22 -8.85 -19.18
C TYR A 39 -4.40 -7.66 -20.12
N GLN A 40 -3.48 -7.44 -21.05
CA GLN A 40 -3.57 -6.37 -22.06
C GLN A 40 -4.75 -6.54 -23.03
N LYS A 41 -5.32 -7.74 -23.18
CA LYS A 41 -6.38 -8.01 -24.17
C LYS A 41 -7.81 -7.80 -23.70
N HIS A 42 -8.07 -7.65 -22.39
CA HIS A 42 -9.42 -7.82 -21.85
C HIS A 42 -10.04 -6.60 -21.17
N SER A 43 -9.28 -5.54 -20.94
CA SER A 43 -9.83 -4.27 -20.46
C SER A 43 -9.03 -3.09 -21.02
N ASP A 44 -9.69 -1.94 -21.20
CA ASP A 44 -9.02 -0.69 -21.55
C ASP A 44 -8.15 -0.17 -20.39
N GLN A 45 -8.30 -0.76 -19.21
CA GLN A 45 -7.58 -0.45 -17.98
C GLN A 45 -6.99 -1.75 -17.39
N TRP A 46 -5.71 -1.71 -17.00
CA TRP A 46 -5.04 -2.89 -16.44
C TRP A 46 -3.83 -2.48 -15.59
N ALA A 47 -3.40 -3.38 -14.71
CA ALA A 47 -2.12 -3.32 -14.03
C ALA A 47 -1.40 -4.67 -14.11
N ILE A 48 -0.09 -4.63 -14.36
CA ILE A 48 0.76 -5.81 -14.41
C ILE A 48 2.01 -5.58 -13.58
N PRO A 49 2.44 -6.56 -12.75
CA PRO A 49 3.70 -6.46 -12.04
C PRO A 49 4.87 -6.51 -13.03
N ILE A 50 5.92 -5.78 -12.70
CA ILE A 50 7.21 -5.82 -13.39
C ILE A 50 8.30 -5.97 -12.34
N ALA A 51 9.18 -6.94 -12.50
CA ALA A 51 10.30 -7.15 -11.60
C ALA A 51 11.50 -6.26 -11.99
N GLU A 52 12.40 -6.02 -11.05
CA GLU A 52 13.70 -5.39 -11.32
C GLU A 52 14.44 -6.17 -12.41
N ASP A 53 15.07 -5.48 -13.35
CA ASP A 53 15.74 -6.00 -14.55
C ASP A 53 14.84 -6.78 -15.53
N GLU A 54 13.54 -6.79 -15.32
CA GLU A 54 12.59 -7.42 -16.22
C GLU A 54 12.12 -6.44 -17.29
N MET A 55 12.21 -6.86 -18.54
CA MET A 55 11.75 -6.06 -19.70
C MET A 55 10.29 -6.38 -20.01
N CYS A 56 9.50 -5.34 -20.21
CA CYS A 56 8.11 -5.41 -20.64
C CYS A 56 7.92 -4.63 -21.94
N LEU A 57 7.05 -5.12 -22.81
CA LEU A 57 6.70 -4.47 -24.06
C LEU A 57 5.27 -3.90 -23.96
N VAL A 58 5.13 -2.60 -24.23
CA VAL A 58 3.86 -1.88 -24.13
C VAL A 58 3.76 -0.83 -25.23
N ASP A 59 2.67 -0.84 -25.99
CA ASP A 59 2.35 0.24 -26.92
C ASP A 59 1.90 1.48 -26.12
N LEU A 60 2.82 2.44 -25.93
CA LEU A 60 2.61 3.62 -25.11
C LEU A 60 1.79 4.72 -25.81
N ASP A 61 1.91 4.86 -27.12
CA ASP A 61 1.29 5.94 -27.89
C ASP A 61 0.11 5.50 -28.76
N GLY A 62 -0.18 4.19 -28.80
CA GLY A 62 -1.31 3.63 -29.55
C GLY A 62 -1.06 3.49 -31.05
N ASP A 63 0.20 3.54 -31.49
CA ASP A 63 0.56 3.42 -32.90
C ASP A 63 0.69 1.96 -33.38
N GLY A 64 0.59 1.00 -32.48
CA GLY A 64 0.68 -0.44 -32.71
C GLY A 64 2.10 -0.99 -32.67
N ALA A 65 3.12 -0.16 -32.43
CA ALA A 65 4.45 -0.58 -32.06
C ALA A 65 4.53 -0.69 -30.51
N GLU A 66 5.32 -1.63 -30.01
CA GLU A 66 5.50 -1.80 -28.55
C GLU A 66 6.84 -1.19 -28.15
N GLU A 67 6.85 -0.33 -27.14
CA GLU A 67 8.04 0.24 -26.53
C GLU A 67 8.56 -0.67 -25.41
N GLU A 68 9.89 -0.73 -25.25
CA GLU A 68 10.57 -1.49 -24.20
C GLU A 68 10.58 -0.70 -22.90
N ILE A 69 10.05 -1.30 -21.84
CA ILE A 69 10.02 -0.73 -20.47
C ILE A 69 10.71 -1.69 -19.51
N SER A 70 11.64 -1.19 -18.73
CA SER A 70 12.23 -1.90 -17.58
C SER A 70 12.67 -0.90 -16.52
N TYR A 71 13.06 -1.39 -15.35
CA TYR A 71 13.79 -0.61 -14.37
C TYR A 71 14.88 -1.48 -13.73
N SER A 72 15.95 -0.83 -13.28
CA SER A 72 17.08 -1.46 -12.61
C SER A 72 17.54 -0.60 -11.44
N ALA A 73 18.23 -1.21 -10.48
CA ALA A 73 18.87 -0.52 -9.36
C ALA A 73 20.35 -0.92 -9.29
N ASP A 74 21.24 0.06 -9.21
CA ASP A 74 22.67 -0.20 -8.97
C ASP A 74 22.88 -0.32 -7.44
N ARG A 75 23.06 -1.57 -6.99
CA ARG A 75 23.12 -1.90 -5.58
C ARG A 75 24.55 -2.01 -5.09
N ASP A 76 24.79 -1.46 -3.91
CA ASP A 76 26.07 -1.56 -3.21
C ASP A 76 26.31 -2.94 -2.59
N GLU A 77 27.42 -3.08 -1.86
CA GLU A 77 27.80 -4.34 -1.15
C GLU A 77 26.84 -4.74 -0.02
N TYR A 78 25.93 -3.85 0.39
CA TYR A 78 24.90 -4.07 1.41
C TYR A 78 23.51 -4.29 0.81
N ASP A 79 23.42 -4.45 -0.52
CA ASP A 79 22.18 -4.58 -1.27
C ASP A 79 21.29 -3.32 -1.23
N TYR A 80 21.90 -2.17 -1.01
CA TYR A 80 21.26 -0.87 -0.97
C TYR A 80 21.50 -0.11 -2.27
N ALA A 81 20.45 0.54 -2.81
CA ALA A 81 20.56 1.41 -3.96
C ALA A 81 20.10 2.82 -3.65
N ASP A 82 20.85 3.82 -4.08
CA ASP A 82 20.52 5.24 -3.90
C ASP A 82 19.40 5.70 -4.84
N SER A 83 19.28 5.06 -6.00
CA SER A 83 18.26 5.39 -7.00
C SER A 83 17.91 4.20 -7.89
N ILE A 84 16.83 4.35 -8.62
CA ILE A 84 16.40 3.42 -9.67
C ILE A 84 16.60 4.09 -11.01
N VAL A 85 17.03 3.32 -12.02
CA VAL A 85 17.06 3.76 -13.42
C VAL A 85 15.88 3.16 -14.15
N ILE A 86 15.00 4.00 -14.67
CA ILE A 86 13.88 3.62 -15.52
C ILE A 86 14.38 3.63 -16.97
N HIS A 87 14.18 2.53 -17.68
CA HIS A 87 14.49 2.42 -19.10
C HIS A 87 13.18 2.46 -19.89
N CYS A 88 13.07 3.37 -20.83
CA CYS A 88 11.90 3.55 -21.65
C CYS A 88 12.33 3.86 -23.10
N ASP A 89 11.99 2.96 -24.03
CA ASP A 89 12.24 3.08 -25.46
C ASP A 89 13.70 3.47 -25.79
N GLY A 90 14.67 2.77 -25.16
CA GLY A 90 16.10 2.97 -25.37
C GLY A 90 16.71 4.16 -24.61
N ASN A 91 15.93 4.96 -23.91
CA ASN A 91 16.40 6.03 -23.02
C ASN A 91 16.43 5.57 -21.56
N SER A 92 17.27 6.22 -20.75
CA SER A 92 17.41 5.90 -19.33
C SER A 92 17.20 7.15 -18.48
N TYR A 93 16.41 7.01 -17.40
CA TYR A 93 16.01 8.07 -16.49
C TYR A 93 16.31 7.67 -15.06
N ASP A 94 17.23 8.35 -14.42
CA ASP A 94 17.55 8.14 -13.01
C ASP A 94 16.49 8.81 -12.13
N THR A 95 15.87 8.06 -11.22
CA THR A 95 14.82 8.59 -10.34
C THR A 95 15.34 9.71 -9.43
N ALA A 96 16.62 9.73 -9.08
CA ALA A 96 17.25 10.82 -8.33
C ALA A 96 17.17 12.18 -9.04
N MET A 97 17.02 12.19 -10.36
CA MET A 97 16.88 13.46 -11.13
C MET A 97 15.52 14.14 -10.90
N PHE A 98 14.53 13.42 -10.41
CA PHE A 98 13.16 13.91 -10.25
C PHE A 98 12.86 14.33 -8.81
N MET A 99 13.77 14.09 -7.87
CA MET A 99 13.54 14.32 -6.47
C MET A 99 14.33 15.51 -5.97
N ASP A 100 13.68 16.40 -5.23
CA ASP A 100 14.38 17.40 -4.44
C ASP A 100 15.20 16.72 -3.33
N SER A 101 16.35 17.30 -2.98
CA SER A 101 17.31 16.78 -2.00
C SER A 101 16.74 16.50 -0.60
N ASP A 102 15.54 17.00 -0.31
CA ASP A 102 14.84 16.79 0.97
C ASP A 102 13.96 15.52 0.99
N TYR A 103 13.75 14.90 -0.17
CA TYR A 103 13.10 13.59 -0.27
C TYR A 103 14.18 12.51 -0.29
N TYR A 104 14.32 11.79 0.80
CA TYR A 104 15.02 10.50 0.84
C TYR A 104 14.23 9.46 0.04
N GLY A 105 14.06 9.73 -1.23
CA GLY A 105 13.51 8.79 -2.20
C GLY A 105 14.55 7.79 -2.66
N GLY A 106 15.46 7.42 -1.77
CA GLY A 106 16.39 6.34 -2.02
C GLY A 106 15.61 5.08 -2.34
N CYS A 107 16.17 4.28 -3.22
CA CYS A 107 15.61 3.02 -3.62
C CYS A 107 15.56 2.02 -2.45
N GLY A 108 16.50 2.16 -1.50
CA GLY A 108 16.62 1.26 -0.37
C GLY A 108 16.96 -0.16 -0.76
N TYR A 109 16.44 -1.11 0.02
CA TYR A 109 16.79 -2.54 -0.07
C TYR A 109 15.96 -3.33 -1.07
N SER A 110 14.82 -2.83 -1.49
CA SER A 110 13.99 -3.53 -2.48
C SER A 110 13.21 -2.55 -3.34
N ALA A 111 12.94 -2.97 -4.56
CA ALA A 111 12.04 -2.27 -5.46
C ALA A 111 11.05 -3.27 -6.08
N SER A 112 9.80 -2.86 -6.19
CA SER A 112 8.80 -3.58 -6.96
C SER A 112 8.02 -2.61 -7.83
N GLY A 113 7.72 -3.02 -9.06
CA GLY A 113 7.07 -2.17 -10.06
C GLY A 113 5.73 -2.73 -10.51
N TYR A 114 4.85 -1.81 -10.91
CA TYR A 114 3.63 -2.13 -11.62
C TYR A 114 3.46 -1.18 -12.81
N LEU A 115 3.24 -1.73 -13.99
CA LEU A 115 2.76 -0.94 -15.12
C LEU A 115 1.25 -0.86 -15.02
N VAL A 116 0.73 0.36 -15.03
CA VAL A 116 -0.69 0.67 -14.84
C VAL A 116 -1.19 1.42 -16.07
N ARG A 117 -2.21 0.90 -16.75
CA ARG A 117 -2.86 1.60 -17.85
C ARG A 117 -4.22 2.10 -17.43
N THR A 118 -4.49 3.36 -17.71
CA THR A 118 -5.75 4.02 -17.43
C THR A 118 -6.68 4.02 -18.64
N GLN A 119 -7.97 4.27 -18.44
CA GLN A 119 -9.00 4.22 -19.51
C GLN A 119 -8.71 5.16 -20.68
N ASN A 120 -8.02 6.27 -20.43
CA ASN A 120 -7.61 7.22 -21.48
C ASN A 120 -6.40 6.74 -22.31
N GLY A 121 -5.93 5.50 -22.07
CA GLY A 121 -4.83 4.89 -22.82
C GLY A 121 -3.43 5.29 -22.34
N LYS A 122 -3.29 6.09 -21.28
CA LYS A 122 -1.99 6.42 -20.70
C LYS A 122 -1.45 5.28 -19.85
N THR A 123 -0.14 5.15 -19.81
CA THR A 123 0.58 4.14 -19.04
C THR A 123 1.44 4.81 -17.98
N TRP A 124 1.42 4.24 -16.79
CA TRP A 124 2.11 4.70 -15.60
C TRP A 124 3.02 3.60 -15.05
N LEU A 125 4.15 3.98 -14.51
CA LEU A 125 4.98 3.09 -13.70
C LEU A 125 4.82 3.48 -12.23
N TYR A 126 4.35 2.54 -11.43
CA TYR A 126 4.33 2.62 -9.98
C TYR A 126 5.54 1.86 -9.46
N LEU A 127 6.45 2.54 -8.81
CA LEU A 127 7.62 1.95 -8.15
C LEU A 127 7.45 2.05 -6.64
N GLU A 128 7.29 0.91 -5.99
CA GLU A 128 7.37 0.81 -4.54
C GLU A 128 8.81 0.48 -4.16
N THR A 129 9.38 1.27 -3.26
CA THR A 129 10.70 1.05 -2.69
C THR A 129 10.59 0.89 -1.18
N MET A 130 11.54 0.19 -0.56
CA MET A 130 11.60 -0.01 0.88
C MET A 130 12.93 0.51 1.40
N GLY A 131 12.88 1.64 2.10
CA GLY A 131 14.04 2.28 2.70
C GLY A 131 14.39 1.75 4.09
N GLU A 132 15.27 2.46 4.78
CA GLU A 132 15.60 2.20 6.17
C GLU A 132 14.36 2.31 7.07
N GLY A 133 14.27 1.41 8.06
CA GLY A 133 13.15 1.39 9.03
C GLY A 133 11.84 0.83 8.49
N ASP A 134 11.89 -0.04 7.47
CA ASP A 134 10.73 -0.70 6.86
C ASP A 134 9.66 0.26 6.27
N GLY A 135 10.06 1.52 6.05
CA GLY A 135 9.20 2.50 5.39
C GLY A 135 9.06 2.20 3.90
N LYS A 136 7.82 2.01 3.43
CA LYS A 136 7.50 1.88 2.01
C LYS A 136 7.29 3.25 1.39
N TYR A 137 7.76 3.41 0.16
CA TYR A 137 7.68 4.66 -0.57
C TYR A 137 7.25 4.38 -2.01
N LEU A 138 6.10 4.91 -2.39
CA LEU A 138 5.51 4.72 -3.70
C LEU A 138 5.78 5.95 -4.57
N GLN A 139 6.44 5.74 -5.69
CA GLN A 139 6.73 6.75 -6.70
C GLN A 139 5.91 6.44 -7.95
N ILE A 140 5.35 7.46 -8.58
CA ILE A 140 4.50 7.32 -9.77
C ILE A 140 5.08 8.14 -10.91
N PHE A 141 5.29 7.47 -12.05
CA PHE A 141 5.83 8.07 -13.28
C PHE A 141 4.85 7.86 -14.45
N GLU A 142 4.59 8.88 -15.23
CA GLU A 142 3.93 8.74 -16.53
C GLU A 142 4.95 8.29 -17.57
N LEU A 143 4.65 7.20 -18.26
CA LEU A 143 5.49 6.69 -19.33
C LEU A 143 4.95 7.21 -20.67
N MET A 144 5.82 7.80 -21.46
CA MET A 144 5.54 8.29 -22.80
C MET A 144 6.62 7.77 -23.75
N LYS A 145 6.29 7.69 -25.03
CA LYS A 145 7.29 7.35 -26.04
C LYS A 145 8.47 8.33 -25.93
N ASN A 146 9.66 7.79 -25.72
CA ASN A 146 10.92 8.55 -25.54
C ASN A 146 10.97 9.51 -24.34
N ASP A 147 10.05 9.43 -23.36
CA ASP A 147 10.07 10.30 -22.18
C ASP A 147 9.45 9.65 -20.95
N VAL A 148 9.92 10.04 -19.76
CA VAL A 148 9.38 9.63 -18.45
C VAL A 148 9.18 10.88 -17.61
N ARG A 149 7.98 11.05 -17.09
CA ARG A 149 7.63 12.19 -16.26
C ARG A 149 7.28 11.75 -14.84
N PHE A 150 7.97 12.27 -13.86
CA PHE A 150 7.59 12.12 -12.46
C PHE A 150 6.25 12.82 -12.19
N VAL A 151 5.36 12.16 -11.46
CA VAL A 151 4.02 12.66 -11.14
C VAL A 151 3.90 12.98 -9.66
N THR A 152 4.17 12.01 -8.81
CA THR A 152 4.09 12.16 -7.35
C THR A 152 4.81 11.02 -6.64
N ALA A 153 5.05 11.21 -5.36
CA ALA A 153 5.48 10.17 -4.45
C ALA A 153 4.88 10.37 -3.06
N ASP A 154 4.68 9.29 -2.31
CA ASP A 154 4.20 9.32 -0.93
C ASP A 154 4.68 8.08 -0.18
N TYR A 155 4.69 8.15 1.15
CA TYR A 155 4.95 7.02 2.05
C TYR A 155 3.77 6.04 2.04
N LEU A 156 3.67 5.27 0.98
CA LEU A 156 2.62 4.29 0.73
C LEU A 156 3.25 2.97 0.29
N GLY A 157 2.63 1.87 0.66
CA GLY A 157 2.98 0.55 0.16
C GLY A 157 1.82 -0.10 -0.57
N ILE A 158 2.09 -0.85 -1.62
CA ILE A 158 1.10 -1.68 -2.30
C ILE A 158 0.94 -2.97 -1.48
N ASP A 159 -0.29 -3.37 -1.18
CA ASP A 159 -0.53 -4.62 -0.47
C ASP A 159 -0.16 -5.82 -1.37
N PRO A 160 0.92 -6.57 -1.08
CA PRO A 160 1.40 -7.64 -1.95
C PRO A 160 0.46 -8.85 -2.00
N ASN A 161 -0.51 -8.91 -1.12
CA ASN A 161 -1.42 -10.06 -0.97
C ASN A 161 -2.78 -9.82 -1.64
N GLN A 162 -2.96 -8.64 -2.21
CA GLN A 162 -4.13 -8.31 -3.00
C GLN A 162 -3.74 -8.12 -4.46
N PRO A 163 -4.57 -8.54 -5.41
CA PRO A 163 -4.31 -8.21 -6.80
C PRO A 163 -4.34 -6.68 -6.96
N PHE A 164 -3.37 -6.15 -7.69
CA PHE A 164 -3.39 -4.75 -8.07
C PHE A 164 -4.33 -4.59 -9.27
N ASP A 165 -5.57 -4.19 -8.98
CA ASP A 165 -6.58 -3.85 -9.97
C ASP A 165 -6.75 -2.32 -9.97
N PRO A 166 -6.51 -1.62 -11.10
CA PRO A 166 -6.64 -0.16 -11.15
C PRO A 166 -8.01 0.38 -10.70
N GLU A 167 -9.08 -0.41 -10.83
CA GLU A 167 -10.40 -0.02 -10.35
C GLU A 167 -10.57 -0.20 -8.83
N SER A 168 -9.77 -1.08 -8.20
CA SER A 168 -9.88 -1.33 -6.76
C SER A 168 -8.65 -2.06 -6.22
N PHE A 169 -7.74 -1.37 -5.58
CA PHE A 169 -6.57 -1.93 -4.93
C PHE A 169 -6.37 -1.35 -3.52
N VAL A 170 -5.48 -1.95 -2.76
CA VAL A 170 -5.23 -1.56 -1.37
C VAL A 170 -3.83 -1.01 -1.26
N LEU A 171 -3.72 0.18 -0.66
CA LEU A 171 -2.44 0.72 -0.20
C LEU A 171 -2.36 0.66 1.32
N SER A 172 -1.16 0.46 1.82
CA SER A 172 -0.81 0.55 3.23
C SER A 172 -0.04 1.84 3.51
N LYS A 173 -0.13 2.31 4.75
CA LYS A 173 0.68 3.41 5.28
C LYS A 173 1.04 3.10 6.73
N ARG A 174 2.29 3.38 7.11
CA ARG A 174 2.73 3.32 8.50
C ARG A 174 2.29 4.57 9.24
N PHE A 175 1.78 4.38 10.42
CA PHE A 175 1.41 5.44 11.36
C PHE A 175 2.06 5.22 12.70
N ASP A 176 2.37 6.33 13.38
CA ASP A 176 2.93 6.35 14.74
C ASP A 176 1.98 7.06 15.72
N ILE A 177 0.66 6.90 15.51
CA ILE A 177 -0.41 7.47 16.34
C ILE A 177 -0.96 6.38 17.25
N LEU A 178 -0.88 6.55 18.58
CA LEU A 178 -1.29 5.55 19.56
C LEU A 178 -0.56 4.20 19.38
N GLY A 179 0.70 4.24 18.95
CA GLY A 179 1.53 3.08 18.64
C GLY A 179 1.97 3.08 17.17
N THR A 180 2.92 2.20 16.85
CA THR A 180 3.44 2.04 15.49
C THR A 180 2.76 0.85 14.81
N TYR A 181 2.12 1.09 13.66
CA TYR A 181 1.40 0.05 12.91
C TYR A 181 1.25 0.42 11.43
N GLU A 182 0.96 -0.57 10.60
CA GLU A 182 0.45 -0.35 9.25
C GLU A 182 -1.08 -0.29 9.26
N ALA A 183 -1.65 0.60 8.47
CA ALA A 183 -3.07 0.66 8.21
C ALA A 183 -3.33 0.69 6.69
N TYR A 184 -4.50 0.24 6.30
CA TYR A 184 -4.87 -0.08 4.93
C TYR A 184 -6.07 0.72 4.48
N LYS A 185 -6.04 1.17 3.22
CA LYS A 185 -7.14 1.90 2.60
C LYS A 185 -7.32 1.48 1.16
N LYS A 186 -8.58 1.44 0.67
CA LYS A 186 -8.89 1.18 -0.72
C LYS A 186 -8.68 2.41 -1.59
N PHE A 187 -8.14 2.16 -2.79
CA PHE A 187 -7.90 3.18 -3.80
C PHE A 187 -8.37 2.67 -5.17
N HIS A 188 -8.53 3.59 -6.10
CA HIS A 188 -8.65 3.37 -7.52
C HIS A 188 -7.74 4.36 -8.25
N VAL A 189 -7.42 4.08 -9.52
CA VAL A 189 -6.60 4.98 -10.35
C VAL A 189 -7.51 5.79 -11.25
N GLU A 190 -7.33 7.10 -11.26
CA GLU A 190 -7.98 8.01 -12.20
C GLU A 190 -7.12 8.26 -13.45
N GLU A 191 -7.62 9.07 -14.38
CA GLU A 191 -6.96 9.38 -15.66
C GLU A 191 -5.60 10.09 -15.52
N ASP A 192 -5.34 10.71 -14.37
CA ASP A 192 -4.09 11.38 -14.03
C ASP A 192 -3.03 10.42 -13.46
N GLY A 193 -3.37 9.14 -13.30
CA GLY A 193 -2.50 8.11 -12.76
C GLY A 193 -2.31 8.18 -11.25
N ILE A 194 -2.97 9.10 -10.55
CA ILE A 194 -2.83 9.26 -9.11
C ILE A 194 -3.88 8.41 -8.38
N PRO A 195 -3.49 7.62 -7.36
CA PRO A 195 -4.43 6.89 -6.52
C PRO A 195 -5.42 7.82 -5.83
N LYS A 196 -6.70 7.52 -5.93
CA LYS A 196 -7.78 8.24 -5.25
C LYS A 196 -8.55 7.30 -4.35
N THR A 197 -9.11 7.84 -3.28
CA THR A 197 -9.93 7.11 -2.33
C THR A 197 -11.09 7.95 -1.84
N GLU A 198 -12.23 7.32 -1.63
CA GLU A 198 -13.39 7.93 -0.96
C GLU A 198 -13.42 7.58 0.54
N ASP A 199 -12.59 6.64 0.96
CA ASP A 199 -12.49 6.25 2.36
C ASP A 199 -11.81 7.36 3.17
N LEU A 200 -12.48 7.82 4.21
CA LEU A 200 -11.96 8.85 5.10
C LEU A 200 -10.93 8.30 6.09
N LEU A 201 -11.06 7.04 6.47
CA LEU A 201 -10.24 6.41 7.50
C LEU A 201 -9.44 5.24 6.95
N TRP A 202 -8.23 5.09 7.46
CA TRP A 202 -7.40 3.90 7.32
C TRP A 202 -7.90 2.83 8.27
N THR A 203 -7.91 1.59 7.83
CA THR A 203 -8.28 0.44 8.64
C THR A 203 -7.04 -0.19 9.24
N ILE A 204 -6.99 -0.24 10.56
CA ILE A 204 -5.91 -0.86 11.34
C ILE A 204 -6.30 -2.31 11.54
N VAL A 205 -5.96 -3.18 10.62
CA VAL A 205 -6.15 -4.62 10.77
C VAL A 205 -4.97 -5.28 10.09
N SER A 206 -4.16 -5.98 10.84
CA SER A 206 -3.24 -6.89 10.24
C SER A 206 -4.03 -8.05 9.60
N THR A 207 -4.14 -8.06 8.29
CA THR A 207 -4.68 -9.20 7.55
C THR A 207 -3.71 -10.38 7.53
N TYR A 208 -2.49 -10.20 8.01
CA TYR A 208 -1.37 -11.14 7.88
C TYR A 208 -0.91 -11.79 9.15
N THR A 209 -1.20 -11.16 10.28
CA THR A 209 -0.90 -11.72 11.58
C THR A 209 -2.12 -11.49 12.47
N ASP A 210 -2.36 -12.35 13.46
CA ASP A 210 -3.34 -12.09 14.53
C ASP A 210 -2.91 -10.90 15.43
N TRP A 211 -2.01 -10.05 14.91
CA TRP A 211 -1.47 -8.91 15.64
C TRP A 211 -2.49 -7.78 15.67
N LYS A 212 -2.83 -7.36 16.86
CA LYS A 212 -3.74 -6.25 17.13
C LYS A 212 -2.95 -5.14 17.81
N VAL A 213 -3.33 -3.91 17.54
CA VAL A 213 -2.81 -2.77 18.29
C VAL A 213 -3.70 -2.62 19.52
N GLU A 214 -3.18 -3.09 20.65
CA GLU A 214 -3.88 -3.12 21.92
C GLU A 214 -3.30 -2.04 22.84
N LEU A 215 -4.18 -1.31 23.52
CA LEU A 215 -3.83 -0.28 24.48
C LEU A 215 -4.57 -0.53 25.80
N THR A 216 -3.95 -0.18 26.92
CA THR A 216 -4.60 -0.19 28.23
C THR A 216 -4.47 1.20 28.85
N SER A 217 -5.58 1.81 29.26
CA SER A 217 -5.52 3.14 29.87
C SER A 217 -4.85 3.12 31.25
N SER A 218 -3.94 4.06 31.49
CA SER A 218 -3.31 4.30 32.79
C SER A 218 -4.15 5.21 33.70
N ILE A 219 -5.10 5.94 33.12
CA ILE A 219 -5.94 6.92 33.78
C ILE A 219 -7.41 6.75 33.40
N ASP A 220 -8.31 7.38 34.19
CA ASP A 220 -9.71 7.54 33.75
C ASP A 220 -9.76 8.49 32.55
N MET A 221 -10.49 8.07 31.49
CA MET A 221 -10.56 8.84 30.24
C MET A 221 -12.02 9.18 29.90
N GLU A 222 -12.31 10.44 29.59
CA GLU A 222 -13.60 10.84 29.03
C GLU A 222 -13.55 10.75 27.51
N LEU A 223 -14.22 9.74 26.93
CA LEU A 223 -14.24 9.48 25.51
C LEU A 223 -15.67 9.46 24.95
N SER A 224 -15.81 9.67 23.65
CA SER A 224 -17.05 9.43 22.92
C SER A 224 -17.22 7.92 22.69
N VAL A 225 -18.30 7.32 23.20
CA VAL A 225 -18.56 5.88 23.10
C VAL A 225 -19.89 5.64 22.38
N ARG A 226 -19.92 4.71 21.44
CA ARG A 226 -21.09 4.37 20.64
C ARG A 226 -21.22 2.86 20.40
N GLU A 227 -22.42 2.42 20.03
CA GLU A 227 -22.63 1.08 19.54
C GLU A 227 -21.92 0.88 18.17
N ALA A 228 -21.35 -0.30 17.94
CA ALA A 228 -20.56 -0.61 16.74
C ALA A 228 -21.31 -0.41 15.42
N ASN A 229 -22.63 -0.56 15.41
CA ASN A 229 -23.49 -0.41 14.23
C ASN A 229 -24.05 1.00 14.03
N THR A 230 -23.61 1.99 14.81
CA THR A 230 -24.03 3.38 14.70
C THR A 230 -23.02 4.22 13.92
N LYS A 231 -23.46 5.41 13.49
CA LYS A 231 -22.60 6.30 12.72
C LYS A 231 -21.50 6.91 13.59
N ARG A 232 -20.33 7.15 12.97
CA ARG A 232 -19.26 7.98 13.53
C ARG A 232 -19.83 9.31 14.04
N GLY A 233 -19.33 9.77 15.19
CA GLY A 233 -19.76 11.01 15.84
C GLY A 233 -21.16 10.95 16.51
N SER A 234 -21.78 9.76 16.59
CA SER A 234 -23.06 9.60 17.32
C SER A 234 -22.86 9.14 18.77
N GLY A 235 -21.61 9.01 19.20
CA GLY A 235 -21.26 8.57 20.55
C GLY A 235 -21.69 9.55 21.64
N GLN A 236 -21.80 9.04 22.86
CA GLN A 236 -22.01 9.83 24.06
C GLN A 236 -20.71 9.88 24.86
N LYS A 237 -20.45 11.00 25.52
CA LYS A 237 -19.30 11.10 26.44
C LYS A 237 -19.50 10.18 27.63
N GLU A 238 -18.55 9.29 27.84
CA GLU A 238 -18.48 8.39 28.99
C GLU A 238 -17.09 8.48 29.61
N THR A 239 -17.03 8.36 30.95
CA THR A 239 -15.75 8.20 31.64
C THR A 239 -15.43 6.72 31.71
N LEU A 240 -14.42 6.29 31.01
CA LEU A 240 -13.86 4.94 31.06
C LEU A 240 -12.78 4.89 32.13
N PRO A 241 -12.82 3.92 33.07
CA PRO A 241 -11.86 3.85 34.16
C PRO A 241 -10.45 3.46 33.68
N ALA A 242 -9.44 3.82 34.46
CA ALA A 242 -8.10 3.28 34.33
C ALA A 242 -8.12 1.76 34.27
N GLY A 243 -7.26 1.14 33.44
CA GLY A 243 -7.27 -0.28 33.13
C GLY A 243 -8.25 -0.68 32.03
N THR A 244 -8.95 0.26 31.39
CA THR A 244 -9.78 -0.07 30.22
C THR A 244 -8.91 -0.51 29.06
N HIS A 245 -9.28 -1.63 28.45
CA HIS A 245 -8.59 -2.21 27.29
C HIS A 245 -9.25 -1.75 25.98
N PHE A 246 -8.42 -1.42 24.98
CA PHE A 246 -8.81 -0.94 23.66
C PHE A 246 -8.07 -1.72 22.57
N VAL A 247 -8.75 -2.03 21.50
CA VAL A 247 -8.12 -2.53 20.26
C VAL A 247 -8.37 -1.52 19.16
N LEU A 248 -7.31 -0.91 18.63
CA LEU A 248 -7.43 0.08 17.55
C LEU A 248 -8.02 -0.55 16.30
N LEU A 249 -8.94 0.15 15.64
CA LEU A 249 -9.63 -0.30 14.43
C LEU A 249 -9.35 0.58 13.22
N LYS A 250 -9.41 1.91 13.41
CA LYS A 250 -9.31 2.88 12.32
C LYS A 250 -8.64 4.17 12.78
N THR A 251 -8.04 4.88 11.81
CA THR A 251 -7.47 6.21 12.03
C THR A 251 -7.59 7.06 10.77
N ASP A 252 -7.63 8.38 10.91
CA ASP A 252 -7.39 9.28 9.77
C ASP A 252 -5.89 9.50 9.50
N GLY A 253 -5.05 9.09 10.47
CA GLY A 253 -3.60 9.25 10.40
C GLY A 253 -3.09 10.56 10.98
N GLU A 254 -3.97 11.39 11.53
CA GLU A 254 -3.66 12.72 12.07
C GLU A 254 -4.24 12.92 13.47
N ALA A 255 -5.52 13.15 13.55
CA ALA A 255 -6.17 13.65 14.76
C ALA A 255 -7.30 12.75 15.29
N TYR A 256 -7.53 11.59 14.66
CA TYR A 256 -8.66 10.74 15.01
C TYR A 256 -8.32 9.27 14.93
N ALA A 257 -8.78 8.52 15.93
CA ALA A 257 -8.75 7.05 15.92
C ALA A 257 -10.05 6.45 16.51
N GLU A 258 -10.41 5.27 16.05
CA GLU A 258 -11.46 4.42 16.59
C GLU A 258 -10.86 3.16 17.19
N ALA A 259 -11.34 2.77 18.37
CA ALA A 259 -11.01 1.49 18.96
C ALA A 259 -12.26 0.76 19.44
N ILE A 260 -12.19 -0.56 19.52
CA ILE A 260 -13.22 -1.39 20.11
C ILE A 260 -12.87 -1.72 21.56
N LEU A 261 -13.88 -1.65 22.42
CA LEU A 261 -13.84 -2.07 23.83
C LEU A 261 -14.13 -3.56 23.94
N ASP A 262 -13.81 -4.17 25.08
CA ASP A 262 -14.08 -5.58 25.36
C ASP A 262 -15.58 -5.94 25.30
N ASP A 263 -16.46 -4.98 25.53
CA ASP A 263 -17.91 -5.17 25.43
C ASP A 263 -18.48 -5.01 24.00
N GLY A 264 -17.60 -4.72 23.02
CA GLY A 264 -17.93 -4.58 21.58
C GLY A 264 -18.38 -3.19 21.18
N ARG A 265 -18.42 -2.22 22.07
CA ARG A 265 -18.69 -0.80 21.75
C ARG A 265 -17.45 -0.15 21.13
N ILE A 266 -17.66 0.91 20.38
CA ILE A 266 -16.59 1.70 19.74
C ILE A 266 -16.37 2.96 20.55
N CYS A 267 -15.13 3.23 20.91
CA CYS A 267 -14.72 4.52 21.42
C CYS A 267 -13.95 5.32 20.34
N GLU A 268 -14.08 6.63 20.41
CA GLU A 268 -13.50 7.58 19.48
C GLU A 268 -12.49 8.45 20.23
N PHE A 269 -11.23 8.44 19.76
CA PHE A 269 -10.16 9.30 20.24
C PHE A 269 -10.08 10.53 19.35
N GLU A 270 -10.18 11.71 19.95
CA GLU A 270 -9.81 12.98 19.33
C GLU A 270 -8.44 13.38 19.86
N LEU A 271 -7.45 13.45 18.94
CA LEU A 271 -6.07 13.75 19.27
C LEU A 271 -5.80 15.23 19.06
N GLU A 272 -5.30 15.85 20.09
CA GLU A 272 -4.82 17.22 20.04
C GLU A 272 -3.35 17.19 19.61
N HIS A 273 -3.01 17.86 18.50
CA HIS A 273 -1.62 18.01 18.12
C HIS A 273 -0.96 19.08 18.97
N PRO A 274 0.21 18.76 19.51
CA PRO A 274 1.00 19.75 20.19
C PRO A 274 1.49 20.84 19.21
N SER A 275 2.04 21.90 19.74
CA SER A 275 2.79 22.89 18.96
C SER A 275 4.01 22.22 18.29
N GLU A 276 4.63 22.88 17.29
CA GLU A 276 5.85 22.40 16.60
C GLU A 276 7.01 22.03 17.56
N GLU A 277 6.96 22.47 18.81
CA GLU A 277 7.94 22.17 19.86
C GLU A 277 7.64 20.87 20.63
N GLU A 278 6.39 20.34 20.56
CA GLU A 278 5.96 19.13 21.25
C GLU A 278 5.64 18.05 20.20
N TRP A 279 6.43 17.01 20.11
CA TRP A 279 6.26 15.92 19.14
C TRP A 279 5.15 14.93 19.53
N GLU A 280 4.68 14.96 20.78
CA GLU A 280 3.72 14.00 21.33
C GLU A 280 2.30 14.59 21.33
N GLY A 281 1.35 13.83 20.78
CA GLY A 281 -0.08 14.17 20.80
C GLY A 281 -0.68 14.08 22.21
N ARG A 282 -1.87 14.69 22.38
CA ARG A 282 -2.63 14.69 23.64
C ARG A 282 -4.04 14.19 23.43
N ILE A 283 -4.63 13.62 24.47
CA ILE A 283 -6.05 13.28 24.56
C ILE A 283 -6.63 14.02 25.74
N ASN A 284 -7.61 14.89 25.52
CA ASN A 284 -8.20 15.75 26.57
C ASN A 284 -7.14 16.53 27.38
N GLY A 285 -6.10 17.03 26.68
CA GLY A 285 -5.00 17.78 27.30
C GLY A 285 -3.96 16.96 28.03
N VAL A 286 -4.09 15.63 28.09
CA VAL A 286 -3.12 14.71 28.72
C VAL A 286 -2.25 14.08 27.63
N SER A 287 -0.94 13.98 27.85
CA SER A 287 0.01 13.34 26.93
C SER A 287 -0.39 11.88 26.67
N ILE A 288 -0.21 11.42 25.44
CA ILE A 288 -0.53 10.03 25.04
C ILE A 288 0.25 9.04 25.91
N SER A 289 1.53 9.30 26.18
CA SER A 289 2.36 8.44 27.03
C SER A 289 1.88 8.33 28.49
N ASP A 290 1.16 9.34 28.98
CA ASP A 290 0.54 9.30 30.30
C ASP A 290 -0.83 8.62 30.29
N CYS A 291 -1.47 8.55 29.11
CA CYS A 291 -2.80 7.95 28.95
C CYS A 291 -2.77 6.42 28.93
N PHE A 292 -1.69 5.80 28.46
CA PHE A 292 -1.63 4.36 28.21
C PHE A 292 -0.40 3.69 28.85
N GLU A 293 -0.58 2.41 29.20
CA GLU A 293 0.51 1.50 29.54
C GLU A 293 1.11 0.91 28.24
N TYR A 294 2.43 0.96 28.12
CA TYR A 294 3.18 0.42 26.99
C TYR A 294 3.94 -0.85 27.37
#